data_b00de870c2cdf0054721ef5a35497f88
#
_entry.id   b00de870c2cdf0054721ef5a35497f88
#
_cell.length_a   1.000
_cell.length_b   1.000
_cell.length_c   1.000
_cell.angle_alpha   90.00
_cell.angle_beta   90.00
_cell.angle_gamma   90.00
#
_symmetry.space_group_name_H-M   'P 1'
#
loop_
_entity.id
_entity.type
_entity.pdbx_description
1 polymer ?
#
loop_
_entity_poly.entity_id
_entity_poly.type
_entity_poly.pdbx_seq_one_letter_code
_entity_poly.pdbx_strand_id
1 'polypeptide(L)'
;MGHVVVKYKVTLDQPDDGSPNYEEIANVISDFDEVQEVEIQPLAFGMMYIEVQAVLGEGEGIVDGFEDKVRAVDDLVGQIEALEMGRL
;
A
#
# COMPACT_ATOMS: atom_id res chain seq x y z
N MET A 1 10.30 20.05 10.42
CA MET A 1 9.09 19.27 10.43
C MET A 1 8.45 19.33 9.07
N GLY A 2 8.66 18.31 8.30
CA GLY A 2 8.06 18.20 7.01
C GLY A 2 7.26 16.93 6.90
N HIS A 3 6.53 16.85 5.83
CA HIS A 3 5.82 15.64 5.45
C HIS A 3 6.17 15.29 4.03
N VAL A 4 6.15 14.00 3.74
CA VAL A 4 6.34 13.50 2.38
C VAL A 4 5.07 12.78 1.96
N VAL A 5 4.71 12.93 0.70
CA VAL A 5 3.64 12.17 0.09
C VAL A 5 4.27 11.03 -0.70
N VAL A 6 3.90 9.81 -0.39
CA VAL A 6 4.44 8.64 -1.07
C VAL A 6 3.29 7.89 -1.70
N LYS A 7 3.45 7.56 -2.97
CA LYS A 7 2.50 6.71 -3.68
C LYS A 7 3.11 5.33 -3.81
N TYR A 8 2.41 4.33 -3.28
CA TYR A 8 2.88 2.95 -3.27
C TYR A 8 2.06 2.07 -4.20
N LYS A 9 2.74 1.08 -4.75
CA LYS A 9 2.10 -0.03 -5.45
C LYS A 9 2.22 -1.25 -4.55
N VAL A 10 1.09 -1.73 -4.06
CA VAL A 10 1.05 -2.93 -3.21
C VAL A 10 0.55 -4.09 -4.05
N THR A 11 1.40 -5.08 -4.23
CA THR A 11 1.09 -6.27 -5.02
C THR A 11 0.76 -7.42 -4.08
N LEU A 12 -0.33 -8.13 -4.37
CA LEU A 12 -0.76 -9.27 -3.57
C LEU A 12 -0.38 -10.57 -4.24
N ASP A 13 0.01 -11.55 -3.43
CA ASP A 13 0.25 -12.91 -3.91
C ASP A 13 -1.08 -13.58 -4.21
N GLN A 14 -1.10 -14.48 -5.20
CA GLN A 14 -2.30 -15.20 -5.54
C GLN A 14 -2.47 -16.39 -4.59
N PRO A 15 -3.63 -16.53 -3.93
CA PRO A 15 -3.89 -17.73 -3.13
C PRO A 15 -4.12 -18.93 -4.03
N ASP A 16 -4.02 -20.12 -3.45
CA ASP A 16 -4.23 -21.38 -4.19
C ASP A 16 -5.67 -21.48 -4.72
N ASP A 17 -6.61 -20.91 -3.99
CA ASP A 17 -8.04 -21.00 -4.30
C ASP A 17 -8.61 -19.62 -4.66
N GLY A 18 -8.51 -19.22 -5.90
CA GLY A 18 -9.15 -18.00 -6.37
C GLY A 18 -8.25 -16.77 -6.33
N SER A 19 -8.86 -15.62 -6.13
CA SER A 19 -8.16 -14.33 -6.13
C SER A 19 -8.14 -13.71 -4.74
N PRO A 20 -7.14 -12.86 -4.44
CA PRO A 20 -7.13 -12.12 -3.18
C PRO A 20 -8.36 -11.21 -3.08
N ASN A 21 -8.80 -10.93 -1.87
CA ASN A 21 -9.86 -9.95 -1.66
C ASN A 21 -9.26 -8.55 -1.61
N TYR A 22 -9.07 -7.95 -2.77
CA TYR A 22 -8.45 -6.63 -2.89
C TYR A 22 -9.23 -5.56 -2.14
N GLU A 23 -10.55 -5.61 -2.20
CA GLU A 23 -11.38 -4.59 -1.54
C GLU A 23 -11.23 -4.62 -0.03
N GLU A 24 -11.24 -5.80 0.57
CA GLU A 24 -11.09 -5.94 2.01
C GLU A 24 -9.73 -5.44 2.47
N ILE A 25 -8.67 -5.84 1.78
CA ILE A 25 -7.32 -5.42 2.11
C ILE A 25 -7.17 -3.90 1.92
N ALA A 26 -7.70 -3.37 0.82
CA ALA A 26 -7.67 -1.94 0.55
C ALA A 26 -8.40 -1.16 1.64
N ASN A 27 -9.54 -1.68 2.11
CA ASN A 27 -10.30 -1.02 3.18
C ASN A 27 -9.51 -0.97 4.49
N VAL A 28 -8.81 -2.03 4.84
CA VAL A 28 -7.97 -2.04 6.04
C VAL A 28 -6.85 -1.01 5.92
N ILE A 29 -6.20 -0.94 4.75
CA ILE A 29 -5.14 0.03 4.52
C ILE A 29 -5.70 1.45 4.58
N SER A 30 -6.89 1.68 4.03
CA SER A 30 -7.50 3.01 4.03
C SER A 30 -7.83 3.53 5.43
N ASP A 31 -7.95 2.64 6.41
CA ASP A 31 -8.20 3.02 7.79
C ASP A 31 -6.95 3.53 8.52
N PHE A 32 -5.77 3.40 7.92
CA PHE A 32 -4.55 3.93 8.53
C PHE A 32 -4.57 5.46 8.50
N ASP A 33 -4.15 6.08 9.58
CA ASP A 33 -4.14 7.54 9.71
C ASP A 33 -3.28 8.21 8.63
N GLU A 34 -2.19 7.55 8.23
CA GLU A 34 -1.25 8.09 7.24
C GLU A 34 -1.81 8.05 5.82
N VAL A 35 -2.78 7.20 5.56
CA VAL A 35 -3.28 6.96 4.20
C VAL A 35 -4.33 8.00 3.83
N GLN A 36 -4.12 8.68 2.71
CA GLN A 36 -5.07 9.66 2.16
C GLN A 36 -6.00 9.04 1.14
N GLU A 37 -5.48 8.13 0.32
CA GLU A 37 -6.26 7.57 -0.77
C GLU A 37 -5.78 6.17 -1.08
N VAL A 38 -6.73 5.29 -1.41
CA VAL A 38 -6.45 3.92 -1.83
C VAL A 38 -7.29 3.63 -3.06
N GLU A 39 -6.67 3.09 -4.10
CA GLU A 39 -7.37 2.69 -5.32
C GLU A 39 -6.90 1.31 -5.75
N ILE A 40 -7.82 0.52 -6.30
CA ILE A 40 -7.49 -0.78 -6.89
C ILE A 40 -7.33 -0.55 -8.40
N GLN A 41 -6.13 -0.85 -8.91
CA GLN A 41 -5.78 -0.60 -10.30
C GLN A 41 -5.52 -1.92 -11.03
N PRO A 42 -5.81 -1.98 -12.32
CA PRO A 42 -5.57 -3.21 -13.08
C PRO A 42 -4.09 -3.39 -13.40
N LEU A 43 -3.65 -4.62 -13.35
CA LEU A 43 -2.38 -5.07 -13.89
C LEU A 43 -2.66 -5.87 -15.16
N ALA A 44 -1.72 -6.68 -15.59
CA ALA A 44 -1.89 -7.58 -16.71
C ALA A 44 -2.56 -8.90 -16.29
N PHE A 45 -3.11 -9.61 -17.23
CA PHE A 45 -3.64 -10.99 -17.05
C PHE A 45 -4.74 -11.11 -15.98
N GLY A 46 -5.57 -10.06 -15.84
CA GLY A 46 -6.66 -10.09 -14.86
C GLY A 46 -6.24 -9.86 -13.43
N MET A 47 -4.96 -9.61 -13.20
CA MET A 47 -4.45 -9.29 -11.87
C MET A 47 -4.64 -7.82 -11.57
N MET A 48 -4.64 -7.49 -10.28
CA MET A 48 -4.77 -6.12 -9.82
C MET A 48 -3.72 -5.80 -8.78
N TYR A 49 -3.54 -4.51 -8.52
CA TYR A 49 -2.72 -4.06 -7.40
C TYR A 49 -3.45 -2.95 -6.65
N ILE A 50 -2.99 -2.67 -5.45
CA ILE A 50 -3.55 -1.61 -4.62
C ILE A 50 -2.59 -0.43 -4.67
N GLU A 51 -3.09 0.72 -5.13
CA GLU A 51 -2.34 1.97 -5.14
C GLU A 51 -2.68 2.73 -3.88
N VAL A 52 -1.67 3.04 -3.08
CA VAL A 52 -1.84 3.70 -1.79
C VAL A 52 -1.11 5.03 -1.81
N GLN A 53 -1.81 6.11 -1.49
CA GLN A 53 -1.20 7.41 -1.30
C GLN A 53 -1.18 7.73 0.18
N ALA A 54 0.01 7.89 0.73
CA ALA A 54 0.19 8.15 2.16
C ALA A 54 0.98 9.42 2.39
N VAL A 55 0.67 10.11 3.48
CA VAL A 55 1.45 11.25 3.95
C VAL A 55 2.20 10.81 5.20
N LEU A 56 3.51 10.84 5.12
CA LEU A 56 4.38 10.36 6.19
C LEU A 56 5.21 11.52 6.73
N GLY A 57 5.47 11.49 8.04
CA GLY A 57 6.39 12.45 8.64
C GLY A 57 7.81 12.20 8.19
N GLU A 58 8.64 13.22 8.21
CA GLU A 58 10.05 13.06 7.96
C GLU A 58 10.72 12.54 9.23
N GLY A 59 11.42 11.43 9.10
CA GLY A 59 12.12 10.84 10.21
C GLY A 59 12.69 9.51 9.83
N GLU A 60 13.71 9.10 10.57
CA GLU A 60 14.38 7.84 10.33
C GLU A 60 13.44 6.68 10.69
N GLY A 61 13.28 5.73 9.77
CA GLY A 61 12.48 4.55 10.00
C GLY A 61 10.98 4.72 9.80
N ILE A 62 10.49 5.93 9.52
CA ILE A 62 9.05 6.16 9.36
C ILE A 62 8.52 5.46 8.11
N VAL A 63 9.23 5.58 7.00
CA VAL A 63 8.84 4.93 5.74
C VAL A 63 8.86 3.41 5.90
N ASP A 64 9.94 2.87 6.46
CA ASP A 64 10.05 1.43 6.68
C ASP A 64 8.99 0.93 7.65
N GLY A 65 8.70 1.67 8.69
CA GLY A 65 7.65 1.32 9.64
C GLY A 65 6.26 1.28 9.01
N PHE A 66 5.98 2.22 8.13
CA PHE A 66 4.72 2.23 7.40
C PHE A 66 4.62 1.02 6.47
N GLU A 67 5.69 0.70 5.75
CA GLU A 67 5.70 -0.46 4.86
C GLU A 67 5.50 -1.76 5.64
N ASP A 68 6.13 -1.89 6.79
CA ASP A 68 5.93 -3.06 7.66
C ASP A 68 4.48 -3.17 8.14
N LYS A 69 3.86 -2.05 8.45
CA LYS A 69 2.46 -1.99 8.86
C LYS A 69 1.53 -2.47 7.75
N VAL A 70 1.82 -2.08 6.51
CA VAL A 70 1.04 -2.54 5.35
C VAL A 70 1.25 -4.04 5.14
N ARG A 71 2.47 -4.53 5.26
CA ARG A 71 2.74 -5.98 5.11
C ARG A 71 2.00 -6.81 6.15
N ALA A 72 1.78 -6.26 7.32
CA ALA A 72 1.08 -6.97 8.40
C ALA A 72 -0.44 -7.03 8.22
N VAL A 73 -0.98 -6.34 7.22
CA VAL A 73 -2.42 -6.32 6.96
C VAL A 73 -2.93 -7.71 6.57
N ASP A 74 -2.18 -8.41 5.72
CA ASP A 74 -2.58 -9.71 5.23
C ASP A 74 -1.36 -10.48 4.76
N ASP A 75 -1.38 -11.80 4.91
CA ASP A 75 -0.29 -12.68 4.48
C ASP A 75 -0.08 -12.64 2.97
N LEU A 76 -1.09 -12.25 2.21
CA LEU A 76 -1.01 -12.17 0.75
C LEU A 76 -0.29 -10.92 0.25
N VAL A 77 0.00 -9.96 1.13
CA VAL A 77 0.77 -8.78 0.72
C VAL A 77 2.19 -9.22 0.35
N GLY A 78 2.52 -9.13 -0.93
CA GLY A 78 3.80 -9.59 -1.45
C GLY A 78 4.83 -8.48 -1.52
N GLN A 79 4.64 -7.53 -2.44
CA GLN A 79 5.60 -6.45 -2.67
C GLN A 79 4.97 -5.10 -2.43
N ILE A 80 5.75 -4.20 -1.87
CA ILE A 80 5.37 -2.80 -1.69
C ILE A 80 6.46 -1.98 -2.38
N GLU A 81 6.06 -1.23 -3.40
CA GLU A 81 6.98 -0.44 -4.20
C GLU A 81 6.58 1.02 -4.18
N ALA A 82 7.51 1.90 -3.88
CA ALA A 82 7.26 3.33 -3.95
C ALA A 82 7.31 3.79 -5.41
N LEU A 83 6.20 4.31 -5.91
CA LEU A 83 6.09 4.80 -7.28
C LEU A 83 6.51 6.26 -7.39
N GLU A 84 6.10 7.06 -6.43
CA GLU A 84 6.40 8.49 -6.40
C GLU A 84 6.63 8.91 -4.96
N MET A 85 7.50 9.87 -4.76
CA MET A 85 7.73 10.47 -3.46
C MET A 85 7.97 11.95 -3.65
N GLY A 86 7.23 12.77 -2.93
CA GLY A 86 7.37 14.21 -2.98
C GLY A 86 7.21 14.82 -1.61
N ARG A 87 7.69 16.03 -1.46
CA ARG A 87 7.53 16.78 -0.21
C ARG A 87 6.31 17.69 -0.29
N LEU A 88 5.68 17.84 0.83
CA LEU A 88 4.62 18.83 0.99
C LEU A 88 5.22 20.20 1.36
#